data_08b47f645d3dce4760d313c19fbb229d
#
_entry.id   08b47f645d3dce4760d313c19fbb229d
#
_cell.length_a   1.000
_cell.length_b   1.000
_cell.length_c   1.000
_cell.angle_alpha   90.00
_cell.angle_beta   90.00
_cell.angle_gamma   90.00
#
_symmetry.space_group_name_H-M   'P 1'
#
loop_
_entity.id
_entity.type
_entity.pdbx_description
1 polymer ?
#
loop_
_entity_poly.entity_id
_entity_poly.type
_entity_poly.pdbx_seq_one_letter_code
_entity_poly.pdbx_strand_id
1 'polypeptide(L)'
;MLLTKCARLYRQRIVKNLLKNSVRLISSSLLGALLLAGCGSGSGERGFEVKLLVGSALHHFCDEAAVAFNQTKPKLADGDAFYMTCEAAGSGDVVEQTVSLAQQLQQGTMTADAPEFPTILSVYGEIYQNQLIYHMEQLYPGQNYIPAIADAPLLANSPMVFMVPTDLAPGLRNVDDLFAELVTAETHQDLDASSPAQPVYYVHTAPTRSNSGLQTLVSQFASVSGKRPEELTVADIQQQQAAVQKIQSKITRYGKSTSTLAQSMVENGPFWASIGSVYESSVIAANTDLPPGGARYEAVYPKSTFTSNMRGIVPNAPWVNNQEKEAADQILEYLQSPPAQQIATSLGLRPGVPGVALGPKFSPNFGVDSQASYDSYRPPTPEVAEAMLTAWSQVAKKSSLVVVVVDTSGSMEGNKLPSVQNTLKTYVDALGPKDKVALIDFDSNIRQPVMVDGTPEGKARGLQFVTGLQADGGTRLYDSALAARNWLSSNLRADAINAVLILTDGEDSESSISLGQLEQELAKSGFSSDQRIAFFTVGYGQEGEFDPQALEQIAQLNGGYYRKGDPATIAQLMADLQVEF
;
A
#
# COMPACT_ATOMS: atom_id res chain seq x y z
N MET A 1 -18.34 11.65 -50.06
CA MET A 1 -17.06 11.95 -50.78
C MET A 1 -16.43 13.26 -50.28
N LEU A 2 -16.72 13.73 -49.10
CA LEU A 2 -16.15 14.95 -48.46
C LEU A 2 -15.35 14.68 -47.16
N LEU A 3 -15.45 13.50 -46.60
CA LEU A 3 -14.77 13.13 -45.33
C LEU A 3 -13.37 12.53 -45.51
N THR A 4 -12.96 12.21 -46.73
CA THR A 4 -11.62 11.62 -47.06
C THR A 4 -10.57 12.65 -47.43
N LYS A 5 -10.95 13.92 -47.64
CA LYS A 5 -9.98 15.00 -47.96
C LYS A 5 -9.43 15.74 -46.73
N CYS A 6 -10.11 15.74 -45.60
CA CYS A 6 -9.61 16.38 -44.37
C CYS A 6 -8.54 15.58 -43.62
N ALA A 7 -8.58 14.24 -43.69
CA ALA A 7 -7.58 13.39 -43.03
C ALA A 7 -6.19 13.40 -43.71
N ARG A 8 -6.13 13.75 -45.01
CA ARG A 8 -4.85 13.82 -45.76
C ARG A 8 -4.09 15.14 -45.52
N LEU A 9 -4.78 16.21 -45.23
CA LEU A 9 -4.16 17.52 -44.96
C LEU A 9 -3.60 17.64 -43.54
N TYR A 10 -4.16 16.88 -42.58
CA TYR A 10 -3.66 16.87 -41.19
C TYR A 10 -2.37 16.05 -41.04
N ARG A 11 -2.20 14.96 -41.78
CA ARG A 11 -0.96 14.16 -41.79
C ARG A 11 0.22 14.87 -42.49
N GLN A 12 -0.01 15.74 -43.47
CA GLN A 12 1.08 16.48 -44.14
C GLN A 12 1.60 17.67 -43.31
N ARG A 13 0.85 18.19 -42.35
CA ARG A 13 1.33 19.28 -41.46
C ARG A 13 2.19 18.78 -40.31
N ILE A 14 2.00 17.57 -39.83
CA ILE A 14 2.80 16.99 -38.73
C ILE A 14 4.17 16.56 -39.22
N VAL A 15 4.29 16.01 -40.45
CA VAL A 15 5.57 15.58 -41.01
C VAL A 15 6.47 16.77 -41.44
N LYS A 16 5.91 17.93 -41.75
CA LYS A 16 6.70 19.13 -42.09
C LYS A 16 7.27 19.88 -40.88
N ASN A 17 6.72 19.70 -39.68
CA ASN A 17 7.27 20.32 -38.49
C ASN A 17 8.34 19.46 -37.77
N LEU A 18 8.43 18.18 -38.06
CA LEU A 18 9.48 17.28 -37.55
C LEU A 18 10.78 17.32 -38.35
N LEU A 19 10.77 17.84 -39.59
CA LEU A 19 11.94 17.94 -40.47
C LEU A 19 12.66 19.31 -40.46
N LYS A 20 12.21 20.26 -39.64
CA LYS A 20 12.85 21.60 -39.51
C LYS A 20 13.78 21.75 -38.31
N ASN A 21 13.85 20.80 -37.39
CA ASN A 21 14.67 20.88 -36.18
C ASN A 21 15.95 20.01 -36.18
N SER A 22 16.29 19.38 -37.29
CA SER A 22 17.45 18.46 -37.38
C SER A 22 18.65 18.94 -38.21
N VAL A 23 18.74 20.24 -38.49
CA VAL A 23 19.94 20.79 -39.18
C VAL A 23 20.38 22.06 -38.47
N ARG A 24 21.09 21.91 -37.35
CA ARG A 24 22.02 22.90 -36.78
C ARG A 24 22.69 22.31 -35.54
N LEU A 25 23.68 21.46 -35.72
CA LEU A 25 24.69 21.15 -34.69
C LEU A 25 25.85 20.37 -35.38
N ILE A 26 26.73 21.10 -36.06
CA ILE A 26 28.13 20.71 -36.27
C ILE A 26 28.90 22.01 -36.49
N SER A 27 29.88 22.20 -35.67
CA SER A 27 31.08 23.03 -35.72
C SER A 27 31.18 24.10 -34.62
N SER A 28 31.98 23.81 -33.63
CA SER A 28 33.26 24.49 -33.32
C SER A 28 33.72 24.11 -31.92
N SER A 29 34.70 23.22 -31.86
CA SER A 29 35.63 23.04 -30.74
C SER A 29 36.70 24.13 -30.79
N LEU A 30 37.08 24.63 -29.64
CA LEU A 30 38.37 25.08 -29.12
C LEU A 30 38.39 26.49 -28.49
N LEU A 31 39.04 26.48 -27.37
CA LEU A 31 39.70 27.53 -26.58
C LEU A 31 38.91 28.26 -25.52
N GLY A 32 39.46 28.11 -24.32
CA GLY A 32 39.57 29.22 -23.39
C GLY A 32 39.21 28.88 -21.96
N ALA A 33 40.22 28.45 -21.21
CA ALA A 33 40.17 28.43 -19.72
C ALA A 33 40.19 29.84 -19.13
N LEU A 34 39.73 29.92 -17.88
CA LEU A 34 39.77 31.04 -16.96
C LEU A 34 38.68 32.13 -17.16
N LEU A 35 37.75 32.09 -16.20
CA LEU A 35 37.57 33.19 -15.21
C LEU A 35 36.54 32.76 -14.18
N LEU A 36 37.02 32.50 -12.98
CA LEU A 36 36.26 32.53 -11.75
C LEU A 36 35.81 34.00 -11.51
N ALA A 37 34.53 34.20 -11.36
CA ALA A 37 33.85 35.18 -10.57
C ALA A 37 32.59 35.68 -11.32
N GLY A 38 31.48 35.37 -10.77
CA GLY A 38 30.20 35.91 -11.20
C GLY A 38 29.07 35.20 -10.46
N CYS A 39 28.94 35.49 -9.18
CA CYS A 39 27.71 35.28 -8.44
C CYS A 39 26.54 35.89 -9.22
N GLY A 40 25.69 35.08 -9.71
CA GLY A 40 24.37 35.43 -10.20
C GLY A 40 23.39 34.45 -9.60
N SER A 41 23.18 34.60 -8.30
CA SER A 41 22.16 33.90 -7.51
C SER A 41 20.78 34.36 -7.96
N GLY A 42 20.19 33.63 -8.84
CA GLY A 42 18.74 33.53 -8.93
C GLY A 42 18.25 32.51 -7.92
N SER A 43 18.60 32.62 -6.65
CA SER A 43 17.91 31.96 -5.56
C SER A 43 16.58 32.71 -5.38
N GLY A 44 15.54 32.26 -6.09
CA GLY A 44 14.20 32.48 -5.58
C GLY A 44 14.19 31.90 -4.16
N GLU A 45 13.83 32.74 -3.18
CA GLU A 45 13.73 32.39 -1.78
C GLU A 45 12.77 31.19 -1.64
N ARG A 46 13.29 29.98 -1.77
CA ARG A 46 12.66 28.79 -1.21
C ARG A 46 13.03 28.84 0.27
N GLY A 47 12.08 29.21 1.11
CA GLY A 47 12.24 29.18 2.55
C GLY A 47 12.61 27.78 3.07
N PHE A 48 12.53 27.57 4.39
CA PHE A 48 12.74 26.25 4.97
C PHE A 48 11.54 25.30 4.71
N GLU A 49 11.83 24.04 4.71
CA GLU A 49 10.84 22.98 4.51
C GLU A 49 10.07 22.67 5.80
N VAL A 50 8.76 22.53 5.69
CA VAL A 50 7.90 21.92 6.73
C VAL A 50 7.37 20.62 6.19
N LYS A 51 7.91 19.51 6.69
CA LYS A 51 7.61 18.18 6.23
C LYS A 51 6.39 17.62 6.96
N LEU A 52 5.38 17.20 6.18
CA LEU A 52 4.25 16.42 6.66
C LEU A 52 4.46 14.95 6.31
N LEU A 53 4.51 14.09 7.32
CA LEU A 53 4.49 12.64 7.15
C LEU A 53 3.07 12.13 7.42
N VAL A 54 2.39 11.67 6.37
CA VAL A 54 0.96 11.35 6.42
C VAL A 54 0.67 9.89 6.08
N GLY A 55 -0.42 9.36 6.63
CA GLY A 55 -0.94 8.06 6.21
C GLY A 55 -1.30 8.04 4.72
N SER A 56 -0.99 6.96 4.01
CA SER A 56 -1.07 6.87 2.54
C SER A 56 -2.43 7.26 1.94
N ALA A 57 -3.53 7.04 2.64
CA ALA A 57 -4.86 7.43 2.16
C ALA A 57 -5.12 8.96 2.21
N LEU A 58 -4.27 9.72 2.92
CA LEU A 58 -4.33 11.19 2.97
C LEU A 58 -3.42 11.87 1.93
N HIS A 59 -2.59 11.11 1.22
CA HIS A 59 -1.52 11.61 0.35
C HIS A 59 -2.04 12.62 -0.69
N HIS A 60 -3.03 12.25 -1.49
CA HIS A 60 -3.57 13.14 -2.53
C HIS A 60 -4.11 14.46 -1.97
N PHE A 61 -4.78 14.42 -0.81
CA PHE A 61 -5.23 15.64 -0.15
C PHE A 61 -4.06 16.50 0.29
N CYS A 62 -3.03 15.89 0.88
CA CYS A 62 -1.83 16.59 1.32
C CYS A 62 -1.12 17.26 0.13
N ASP A 63 -0.90 16.54 -0.97
CA ASP A 63 -0.21 17.05 -2.15
C ASP A 63 -0.96 18.21 -2.82
N GLU A 64 -2.26 18.07 -3.06
CA GLU A 64 -3.05 19.13 -3.67
C GLU A 64 -3.11 20.38 -2.76
N ALA A 65 -3.27 20.16 -1.45
CA ALA A 65 -3.25 21.24 -0.47
C ALA A 65 -1.87 21.90 -0.39
N ALA A 66 -0.76 21.15 -0.45
CA ALA A 66 0.59 21.68 -0.46
C ALA A 66 0.85 22.55 -1.68
N VAL A 67 0.45 22.11 -2.87
CA VAL A 67 0.55 22.90 -4.10
C VAL A 67 -0.19 24.25 -3.94
N ALA A 68 -1.43 24.22 -3.45
CA ALA A 68 -2.24 25.43 -3.28
C ALA A 68 -1.69 26.34 -2.17
N PHE A 69 -1.26 25.78 -1.04
CA PHE A 69 -0.65 26.54 0.06
C PHE A 69 0.63 27.24 -0.36
N ASN A 70 1.54 26.52 -1.01
CA ASN A 70 2.84 27.05 -1.43
C ASN A 70 2.73 28.16 -2.49
N GLN A 71 1.65 28.18 -3.28
CA GLN A 71 1.35 29.29 -4.19
C GLN A 71 1.08 30.61 -3.45
N THR A 72 0.68 30.58 -2.18
CA THR A 72 0.48 31.78 -1.35
C THR A 72 1.79 32.43 -0.92
N LYS A 73 2.94 31.74 -1.07
CA LYS A 73 4.28 32.15 -0.64
C LYS A 73 4.32 32.49 0.85
N PRO A 74 4.02 31.51 1.72
CA PRO A 74 3.85 31.74 3.15
C PRO A 74 5.15 32.26 3.79
N LYS A 75 5.00 33.09 4.83
CA LYS A 75 6.09 33.64 5.63
C LYS A 75 5.71 33.66 7.10
N LEU A 76 6.72 33.48 7.95
CA LEU A 76 6.60 33.69 9.39
C LEU A 76 6.48 35.19 9.72
N ALA A 77 6.16 35.49 10.97
CA ALA A 77 6.05 36.87 11.47
C ALA A 77 7.36 37.66 11.35
N ASP A 78 8.51 37.01 11.42
CA ASP A 78 9.85 37.57 11.23
C ASP A 78 10.24 37.79 9.75
N GLY A 79 9.42 37.29 8.82
CA GLY A 79 9.59 37.42 7.38
C GLY A 79 10.25 36.23 6.70
N ASP A 80 10.70 35.23 7.44
CA ASP A 80 11.28 34.01 6.90
C ASP A 80 10.25 33.23 6.07
N ALA A 81 10.62 32.87 4.85
CA ALA A 81 9.77 32.09 3.96
C ALA A 81 9.84 30.62 4.32
N PHE A 82 8.75 29.88 4.11
CA PHE A 82 8.70 28.43 4.27
C PHE A 82 7.78 27.79 3.22
N TYR A 83 7.83 26.48 3.12
CA TYR A 83 6.95 25.71 2.23
C TYR A 83 6.62 24.34 2.82
N MET A 84 5.44 23.85 2.46
CA MET A 84 4.91 22.55 2.88
C MET A 84 5.30 21.46 1.89
N THR A 85 5.73 20.30 2.39
CA THR A 85 5.91 19.07 1.60
C THR A 85 5.15 17.91 2.23
N CYS A 86 4.82 16.92 1.40
CA CYS A 86 4.09 15.73 1.81
C CYS A 86 4.91 14.48 1.53
N GLU A 87 5.06 13.66 2.56
CA GLU A 87 5.58 12.30 2.47
C GLU A 87 4.51 11.35 2.97
N ALA A 88 4.29 10.23 2.28
CA ALA A 88 3.23 9.29 2.62
C ALA A 88 3.76 7.88 2.89
N ALA A 89 3.26 7.28 3.97
CA ALA A 89 3.55 5.89 4.34
C ALA A 89 2.30 5.21 4.87
N GLY A 90 2.34 3.91 5.13
CA GLY A 90 1.29 3.25 5.92
C GLY A 90 1.22 3.87 7.32
N SER A 91 0.03 3.95 7.92
CA SER A 91 -0.07 4.56 9.27
C SER A 91 0.77 3.84 10.32
N GLY A 92 0.94 2.52 10.20
CA GLY A 92 1.86 1.74 11.03
C GLY A 92 3.31 2.14 10.78
N ASP A 93 3.69 2.33 9.51
CA ASP A 93 5.04 2.75 9.12
C ASP A 93 5.35 4.17 9.62
N VAL A 94 4.37 5.08 9.59
CA VAL A 94 4.51 6.45 10.17
C VAL A 94 4.85 6.36 11.66
N VAL A 95 4.14 5.51 12.40
CA VAL A 95 4.42 5.30 13.83
C VAL A 95 5.80 4.69 14.04
N GLU A 96 6.11 3.60 13.35
CA GLU A 96 7.39 2.88 13.47
C GLU A 96 8.58 3.79 13.12
N GLN A 97 8.50 4.53 12.01
CA GLN A 97 9.53 5.47 11.58
C GLN A 97 9.75 6.57 12.63
N THR A 98 8.67 7.19 13.12
CA THR A 98 8.76 8.27 14.11
C THR A 98 9.37 7.76 15.43
N VAL A 99 8.94 6.59 15.91
CA VAL A 99 9.47 5.95 17.13
C VAL A 99 10.93 5.57 16.95
N SER A 100 11.32 5.02 15.80
CA SER A 100 12.70 4.66 15.48
C SER A 100 13.62 5.88 15.46
N LEU A 101 13.23 6.98 14.82
CA LEU A 101 13.98 8.24 14.82
C LEU A 101 14.14 8.78 16.25
N ALA A 102 13.07 8.79 17.03
CA ALA A 102 13.08 9.22 18.43
C ALA A 102 14.01 8.35 19.30
N GLN A 103 14.04 7.03 19.05
CA GLN A 103 14.94 6.11 19.72
C GLN A 103 16.42 6.36 19.36
N GLN A 104 16.72 6.64 18.09
CA GLN A 104 18.07 7.02 17.65
C GLN A 104 18.51 8.35 18.27
N LEU A 105 17.60 9.33 18.41
CA LEU A 105 17.85 10.58 19.13
C LEU A 105 18.16 10.32 20.61
N GLN A 106 17.38 9.46 21.28
CA GLN A 106 17.61 9.08 22.68
C GLN A 106 18.98 8.42 22.89
N GLN A 107 19.39 7.59 21.92
CA GLN A 107 20.70 6.90 21.94
C GLN A 107 21.86 7.81 21.53
N GLY A 108 21.62 9.03 21.08
CA GLY A 108 22.64 9.97 20.59
C GLY A 108 23.28 9.57 19.25
N THR A 109 22.64 8.67 18.48
CA THR A 109 23.09 8.29 17.13
C THR A 109 22.50 9.20 16.05
N MET A 110 21.55 10.05 16.40
CA MET A 110 20.93 11.08 15.57
C MET A 110 20.80 12.37 16.35
N THR A 111 20.81 13.52 15.67
CA THR A 111 20.59 14.84 16.26
C THR A 111 19.16 15.31 16.03
N ALA A 112 18.69 16.26 16.85
CA ALA A 112 17.32 16.78 16.77
C ALA A 112 17.03 17.61 15.50
N ASP A 113 18.07 18.14 14.86
CA ASP A 113 18.01 18.89 13.61
C ASP A 113 18.15 18.01 12.35
N ALA A 114 18.10 16.68 12.49
CA ALA A 114 18.20 15.76 11.38
C ALA A 114 16.97 15.91 10.45
N PRO A 115 17.18 16.01 9.12
CA PRO A 115 16.11 16.30 8.15
C PRO A 115 15.12 15.15 7.98
N GLU A 116 15.41 13.99 8.55
CA GLU A 116 14.53 12.82 8.55
C GLU A 116 13.29 13.04 9.44
N PHE A 117 13.38 13.89 10.47
CA PHE A 117 12.25 14.15 11.36
C PHE A 117 11.13 14.93 10.64
N PRO A 118 9.88 14.47 10.72
CA PRO A 118 8.74 15.24 10.25
C PRO A 118 8.37 16.34 11.27
N THR A 119 7.95 17.49 10.74
CA THR A 119 7.41 18.59 11.55
C THR A 119 5.96 18.34 11.94
N ILE A 120 5.16 17.78 11.01
CA ILE A 120 3.76 17.43 11.22
C ILE A 120 3.56 15.95 10.88
N LEU A 121 2.80 15.28 11.72
CA LEU A 121 2.38 13.89 11.52
C LEU A 121 0.87 13.83 11.29
N SER A 122 0.40 12.91 10.47
CA SER A 122 -1.01 12.57 10.41
C SER A 122 -1.17 11.08 10.10
N VAL A 123 -1.52 10.31 11.13
CA VAL A 123 -1.95 8.93 10.95
C VAL A 123 -3.43 8.89 10.57
N TYR A 124 -3.84 7.88 9.81
CA TYR A 124 -5.22 7.80 9.31
C TYR A 124 -6.16 7.13 10.33
N GLY A 125 -6.16 7.60 11.59
CA GLY A 125 -7.06 7.14 12.64
C GLY A 125 -6.47 7.16 14.04
N GLU A 126 -7.36 7.17 15.02
CA GLU A 126 -7.02 7.39 16.42
C GLU A 126 -6.35 6.17 17.10
N ILE A 127 -6.47 4.95 16.55
CA ILE A 127 -5.80 3.77 17.11
C ILE A 127 -4.29 3.93 16.98
N TYR A 128 -3.79 4.27 15.79
CA TYR A 128 -2.36 4.50 15.57
C TYR A 128 -1.85 5.77 16.26
N GLN A 129 -2.69 6.81 16.40
CA GLN A 129 -2.30 7.98 17.20
C GLN A 129 -2.10 7.61 18.68
N ASN A 130 -2.98 6.78 19.24
CA ASN A 130 -2.83 6.25 20.60
C ASN A 130 -1.56 5.41 20.74
N GLN A 131 -1.23 4.58 19.74
CA GLN A 131 0.00 3.80 19.74
C GLN A 131 1.24 4.69 19.67
N LEU A 132 1.22 5.73 18.84
CA LEU A 132 2.32 6.70 18.78
C LEU A 132 2.53 7.39 20.14
N ILE A 133 1.45 7.86 20.78
CA ILE A 133 1.51 8.45 22.13
C ILE A 133 2.10 7.45 23.12
N TYR A 134 1.60 6.22 23.12
CA TYR A 134 2.03 5.15 24.03
C TYR A 134 3.53 4.83 23.87
N HIS A 135 4.01 4.60 22.65
CA HIS A 135 5.42 4.28 22.42
C HIS A 135 6.35 5.46 22.74
N MET A 136 5.92 6.69 22.43
CA MET A 136 6.71 7.87 22.77
C MET A 136 6.79 8.09 24.29
N GLU A 137 5.71 7.81 25.03
CA GLU A 137 5.72 7.88 26.49
C GLU A 137 6.61 6.80 27.11
N GLN A 138 6.71 5.60 26.49
CA GLN A 138 7.69 4.58 26.92
C GLN A 138 9.15 5.02 26.71
N LEU A 139 9.44 5.71 25.61
CA LEU A 139 10.78 6.21 25.30
C LEU A 139 11.16 7.44 26.13
N TYR A 140 10.22 8.35 26.36
CA TYR A 140 10.42 9.63 27.03
C TYR A 140 9.36 9.88 28.10
N PRO A 141 9.39 9.16 29.23
CA PRO A 141 8.35 9.24 30.25
C PRO A 141 8.14 10.66 30.76
N GLY A 142 6.86 11.12 30.73
CA GLY A 142 6.46 12.43 31.24
C GLY A 142 6.79 13.63 30.36
N GLN A 143 7.36 13.42 29.16
CA GLN A 143 7.70 14.54 28.25
C GLN A 143 6.52 14.99 27.41
N ASN A 144 5.50 14.17 27.20
CA ASN A 144 4.31 14.47 26.38
C ASN A 144 4.67 15.00 24.99
N TYR A 145 5.65 14.38 24.31
CA TYR A 145 6.11 14.83 23.00
C TYR A 145 5.04 14.76 21.92
N ILE A 146 4.10 13.84 22.03
CA ILE A 146 2.94 13.76 21.12
C ILE A 146 1.72 14.31 21.85
N PRO A 147 1.00 15.30 21.28
CA PRO A 147 -0.19 15.89 21.90
C PRO A 147 -1.30 14.84 22.03
N ALA A 148 -2.18 15.06 23.00
CA ALA A 148 -3.38 14.23 23.14
C ALA A 148 -4.27 14.33 21.91
N ILE A 149 -5.05 13.28 21.65
CA ILE A 149 -5.93 13.21 20.45
C ILE A 149 -6.83 14.45 20.33
N ALA A 150 -7.40 14.89 21.46
CA ALA A 150 -8.31 16.03 21.48
C ALA A 150 -7.64 17.37 21.13
N ASP A 151 -6.32 17.48 21.31
CA ASP A 151 -5.56 18.70 21.06
C ASP A 151 -5.07 18.81 19.60
N ALA A 152 -5.13 17.70 18.86
CA ALA A 152 -4.75 17.65 17.46
C ALA A 152 -5.95 18.01 16.55
N PRO A 153 -5.86 19.05 15.69
CA PRO A 153 -6.97 19.48 14.85
C PRO A 153 -7.38 18.40 13.86
N LEU A 154 -8.68 18.21 13.66
CA LEU A 154 -9.23 17.29 12.66
C LEU A 154 -9.09 17.93 11.28
N LEU A 155 -8.45 17.22 10.34
CA LEU A 155 -8.23 17.66 8.96
C LEU A 155 -9.28 17.12 8.00
N ALA A 156 -9.61 15.85 8.13
CA ALA A 156 -10.61 15.15 7.32
C ALA A 156 -11.03 13.86 8.04
N ASN A 157 -12.05 13.18 7.53
CA ASN A 157 -12.41 11.86 8.01
C ASN A 157 -13.03 10.98 6.90
N SER A 158 -13.08 9.67 7.14
CA SER A 158 -13.78 8.72 6.29
C SER A 158 -14.21 7.50 7.12
N PRO A 159 -15.47 7.06 7.08
CA PRO A 159 -15.88 5.85 7.77
C PRO A 159 -15.32 4.59 7.11
N MET A 160 -15.08 3.55 7.90
CA MET A 160 -14.88 2.20 7.41
C MET A 160 -16.19 1.62 6.92
N VAL A 161 -16.17 0.99 5.75
CA VAL A 161 -17.32 0.36 5.11
C VAL A 161 -16.92 -0.99 4.52
N PHE A 162 -17.91 -1.80 4.17
CA PHE A 162 -17.69 -2.95 3.29
C PHE A 162 -17.90 -2.53 1.85
N MET A 163 -16.88 -2.68 1.03
CA MET A 163 -16.94 -2.50 -0.42
C MET A 163 -17.36 -3.82 -1.06
N VAL A 164 -18.50 -3.80 -1.76
CA VAL A 164 -19.18 -5.01 -2.23
C VAL A 164 -19.65 -4.78 -3.68
N PRO A 165 -19.59 -5.78 -4.58
CA PRO A 165 -20.20 -5.67 -5.91
C PRO A 165 -21.66 -5.25 -5.83
N THR A 166 -22.09 -4.40 -6.74
CA THR A 166 -23.46 -3.81 -6.74
C THR A 166 -24.57 -4.86 -6.70
N ASP A 167 -24.37 -6.03 -7.31
CA ASP A 167 -25.33 -7.14 -7.32
C ASP A 167 -25.40 -7.93 -6.01
N LEU A 168 -24.32 -7.90 -5.20
CA LEU A 168 -24.26 -8.55 -3.88
C LEU A 168 -24.64 -7.60 -2.72
N ALA A 169 -24.55 -6.29 -2.94
CA ALA A 169 -24.79 -5.29 -1.90
C ALA A 169 -26.20 -5.36 -1.24
N PRO A 170 -27.30 -5.63 -1.98
CA PRO A 170 -28.64 -5.75 -1.35
C PRO A 170 -28.70 -6.82 -0.28
N GLY A 171 -28.10 -8.00 -0.49
CA GLY A 171 -28.06 -9.08 0.49
C GLY A 171 -27.25 -8.69 1.74
N LEU A 172 -26.09 -8.08 1.54
CA LEU A 172 -25.23 -7.70 2.67
C LEU A 172 -25.82 -6.57 3.52
N ARG A 173 -26.69 -5.70 2.98
CA ARG A 173 -27.39 -4.67 3.76
C ARG A 173 -28.38 -5.27 4.79
N ASN A 174 -28.81 -6.52 4.59
CA ASN A 174 -29.69 -7.24 5.52
C ASN A 174 -28.92 -7.91 6.67
N VAL A 175 -27.60 -7.98 6.58
CA VAL A 175 -26.74 -8.61 7.60
C VAL A 175 -26.48 -7.63 8.75
N ASP A 176 -26.87 -8.02 9.96
CA ASP A 176 -26.75 -7.15 11.14
C ASP A 176 -25.30 -6.95 11.59
N ASP A 177 -24.52 -8.02 11.61
CA ASP A 177 -23.10 -8.04 11.96
C ASP A 177 -22.34 -9.00 11.03
N LEU A 178 -21.76 -8.43 9.98
CA LEU A 178 -21.09 -9.23 8.95
C LEU A 178 -19.90 -10.02 9.52
N PHE A 179 -19.14 -9.48 10.47
CA PHE A 179 -17.99 -10.21 11.02
C PHE A 179 -18.42 -11.42 11.85
N ALA A 180 -19.50 -11.30 12.63
CA ALA A 180 -20.06 -12.44 13.36
C ALA A 180 -20.53 -13.55 12.40
N GLU A 181 -21.21 -13.18 11.33
CA GLU A 181 -21.67 -14.15 10.31
C GLU A 181 -20.51 -14.79 9.55
N LEU A 182 -19.45 -14.05 9.24
CA LEU A 182 -18.25 -14.56 8.56
C LEU A 182 -17.50 -15.65 9.35
N VAL A 183 -17.79 -15.85 10.63
CA VAL A 183 -17.21 -16.97 11.40
C VAL A 183 -17.68 -18.31 10.84
N THR A 184 -18.90 -18.40 10.29
CA THR A 184 -19.52 -19.65 9.81
C THR A 184 -19.91 -19.61 8.34
N ALA A 185 -20.27 -18.47 7.77
CA ALA A 185 -20.67 -18.33 6.38
C ALA A 185 -19.49 -18.62 5.43
N GLU A 186 -19.70 -19.48 4.43
CA GLU A 186 -18.72 -19.78 3.38
C GLU A 186 -19.10 -19.13 2.04
N THR A 187 -20.39 -18.89 1.83
CA THR A 187 -20.95 -18.33 0.59
C THR A 187 -21.75 -17.07 0.89
N HIS A 188 -22.02 -16.25 -0.14
CA HIS A 188 -22.95 -15.12 -0.02
C HIS A 188 -24.38 -15.57 0.29
N GLN A 189 -24.77 -16.78 -0.12
CA GLN A 189 -26.08 -17.35 0.21
C GLN A 189 -26.20 -17.69 1.70
N ASP A 190 -25.11 -18.03 2.38
CA ASP A 190 -25.10 -18.23 3.83
C ASP A 190 -25.28 -16.92 4.60
N LEU A 191 -24.88 -15.78 4.01
CA LEU A 191 -25.08 -14.46 4.57
C LEU A 191 -26.49 -13.92 4.34
N ASP A 192 -27.06 -14.18 3.16
CA ASP A 192 -28.41 -13.80 2.79
C ASP A 192 -28.97 -14.80 1.77
N ALA A 193 -30.10 -15.44 2.08
CA ALA A 193 -30.68 -16.50 1.26
C ALA A 193 -31.07 -16.08 -0.15
N SER A 194 -31.19 -14.78 -0.44
CA SER A 194 -31.47 -14.23 -1.78
C SER A 194 -30.21 -14.05 -2.62
N SER A 195 -29.04 -14.14 -2.01
CA SER A 195 -27.75 -14.01 -2.66
C SER A 195 -27.33 -15.29 -3.37
N PRO A 196 -26.44 -15.22 -4.37
CA PRO A 196 -25.94 -16.42 -5.05
C PRO A 196 -25.05 -17.28 -4.13
N ALA A 197 -24.97 -18.58 -4.41
CA ALA A 197 -24.08 -19.53 -3.73
C ALA A 197 -22.61 -19.35 -4.16
N GLN A 198 -22.18 -18.09 -4.31
CA GLN A 198 -20.80 -17.74 -4.60
C GLN A 198 -19.98 -17.75 -3.31
N PRO A 199 -18.77 -18.33 -3.28
CA PRO A 199 -17.89 -18.26 -2.12
C PRO A 199 -17.59 -16.80 -1.72
N VAL A 200 -17.44 -16.56 -0.43
CA VAL A 200 -16.99 -15.27 0.09
C VAL A 200 -15.49 -15.12 -0.17
N TYR A 201 -15.13 -14.11 -0.94
CA TYR A 201 -13.76 -13.69 -1.20
C TYR A 201 -13.51 -12.38 -0.48
N TYR A 202 -12.88 -12.47 0.69
CA TYR A 202 -12.69 -11.32 1.56
C TYR A 202 -11.28 -10.73 1.43
N VAL A 203 -11.19 -9.42 1.49
CA VAL A 203 -9.91 -8.70 1.48
C VAL A 203 -9.93 -7.55 2.49
N HIS A 204 -8.81 -7.30 3.11
CA HIS A 204 -8.50 -6.07 3.85
C HIS A 204 -6.98 -5.82 3.85
N THR A 205 -6.56 -4.64 4.25
CA THR A 205 -5.13 -4.33 4.34
C THR A 205 -4.49 -4.98 5.57
N ALA A 206 -3.17 -5.17 5.55
CA ALA A 206 -2.45 -5.76 6.68
C ALA A 206 -2.54 -4.86 7.92
N PRO A 207 -2.99 -5.39 9.08
CA PRO A 207 -3.19 -4.61 10.30
C PRO A 207 -1.93 -3.96 10.86
N THR A 208 -0.75 -4.53 10.59
CA THR A 208 0.55 -4.01 11.06
C THR A 208 1.02 -2.78 10.29
N ARG A 209 0.51 -2.53 9.08
CA ARG A 209 0.97 -1.48 8.19
C ARG A 209 -0.09 -0.40 7.93
N SER A 210 -1.35 -0.80 7.86
CA SER A 210 -2.45 0.05 7.42
C SER A 210 -3.51 0.23 8.50
N ASN A 211 -3.95 1.48 8.69
CA ASN A 211 -5.00 1.79 9.66
C ASN A 211 -6.34 1.09 9.34
N SER A 212 -6.74 0.98 8.07
CA SER A 212 -7.97 0.24 7.73
C SER A 212 -7.87 -1.24 8.11
N GLY A 213 -6.69 -1.84 7.97
CA GLY A 213 -6.44 -3.20 8.43
C GLY A 213 -6.54 -3.35 9.94
N LEU A 214 -5.93 -2.42 10.69
CA LEU A 214 -6.01 -2.43 12.15
C LEU A 214 -7.44 -2.17 12.64
N GLN A 215 -8.14 -1.20 12.08
CA GLN A 215 -9.55 -0.96 12.39
C GLN A 215 -10.43 -2.16 12.07
N THR A 216 -10.17 -2.84 10.95
CA THR A 216 -10.86 -4.08 10.58
C THR A 216 -10.60 -5.19 11.61
N LEU A 217 -9.35 -5.40 12.00
CA LEU A 217 -9.00 -6.40 13.02
C LEU A 217 -9.67 -6.12 14.36
N VAL A 218 -9.64 -4.86 14.81
CA VAL A 218 -10.33 -4.42 16.03
C VAL A 218 -11.84 -4.66 15.92
N SER A 219 -12.46 -4.34 14.78
CA SER A 219 -13.88 -4.57 14.55
C SER A 219 -14.23 -6.06 14.54
N GLN A 220 -13.38 -6.93 14.01
CA GLN A 220 -13.56 -8.39 14.07
C GLN A 220 -13.56 -8.88 15.52
N PHE A 221 -12.57 -8.47 16.34
CA PHE A 221 -12.54 -8.84 17.75
C PHE A 221 -13.73 -8.29 18.53
N ALA A 222 -14.15 -7.05 18.26
CA ALA A 222 -15.33 -6.45 18.87
C ALA A 222 -16.60 -7.25 18.55
N SER A 223 -16.81 -7.56 17.28
CA SER A 223 -17.95 -8.33 16.80
C SER A 223 -18.03 -9.72 17.45
N VAL A 224 -16.96 -10.53 17.36
CA VAL A 224 -16.96 -11.91 17.91
C VAL A 224 -17.00 -11.94 19.44
N SER A 225 -16.66 -10.85 20.12
CA SER A 225 -16.75 -10.70 21.56
C SER A 225 -18.11 -10.16 22.01
N GLY A 226 -18.92 -9.62 21.10
CA GLY A 226 -20.16 -8.91 21.42
C GLY A 226 -19.94 -7.66 22.30
N LYS A 227 -18.76 -7.02 22.18
CA LYS A 227 -18.33 -5.84 22.96
C LYS A 227 -17.94 -4.70 22.03
N ARG A 228 -17.98 -3.48 22.56
CA ARG A 228 -17.39 -2.35 21.85
C ARG A 228 -15.85 -2.39 21.96
N PRO A 229 -15.11 -1.85 20.98
CA PRO A 229 -13.64 -1.88 21.01
C PRO A 229 -13.02 -1.33 22.29
N GLU A 230 -13.56 -0.24 22.82
CA GLU A 230 -13.09 0.40 24.06
C GLU A 230 -13.33 -0.44 25.35
N GLU A 231 -14.13 -1.50 25.26
CA GLU A 231 -14.46 -2.43 26.37
C GLU A 231 -13.65 -3.72 26.31
N LEU A 232 -12.89 -3.92 25.21
CA LEU A 232 -12.12 -5.15 25.03
C LEU A 232 -10.92 -5.21 25.97
N THR A 233 -10.60 -6.41 26.40
CA THR A 233 -9.46 -6.74 27.25
C THR A 233 -8.52 -7.72 26.54
N VAL A 234 -7.27 -7.84 27.00
CA VAL A 234 -6.31 -8.84 26.50
C VAL A 234 -6.86 -10.27 26.63
N ALA A 235 -7.65 -10.54 27.68
CA ALA A 235 -8.29 -11.86 27.86
C ALA A 235 -9.34 -12.14 26.77
N ASP A 236 -10.13 -11.15 26.36
CA ASP A 236 -11.08 -11.29 25.25
C ASP A 236 -10.34 -11.63 23.95
N ILE A 237 -9.19 -10.99 23.69
CA ILE A 237 -8.38 -11.27 22.51
C ILE A 237 -7.89 -12.72 22.49
N GLN A 238 -7.36 -13.20 23.60
CA GLN A 238 -6.91 -14.60 23.75
C GLN A 238 -8.06 -15.60 23.55
N GLN A 239 -9.24 -15.29 24.07
CA GLN A 239 -10.41 -16.15 23.95
C GLN A 239 -10.97 -16.21 22.53
N GLN A 240 -10.95 -15.09 21.81
CA GLN A 240 -11.62 -14.94 20.49
C GLN A 240 -10.70 -15.10 19.28
N GLN A 241 -9.41 -15.29 19.48
CA GLN A 241 -8.45 -15.42 18.35
C GLN A 241 -8.82 -16.53 17.36
N ALA A 242 -9.44 -17.64 17.81
CA ALA A 242 -9.87 -18.72 16.93
C ALA A 242 -11.09 -18.33 16.06
N ALA A 243 -12.00 -17.52 16.58
CA ALA A 243 -13.12 -16.99 15.79
C ALA A 243 -12.63 -16.00 14.74
N VAL A 244 -11.71 -15.09 15.11
CA VAL A 244 -11.08 -14.18 14.17
C VAL A 244 -10.29 -14.95 13.10
N GLN A 245 -9.60 -16.06 13.46
CA GLN A 245 -8.92 -16.92 12.49
C GLN A 245 -9.88 -17.48 11.44
N LYS A 246 -11.12 -17.84 11.81
CA LYS A 246 -12.12 -18.30 10.84
C LYS A 246 -12.55 -17.20 9.86
N ILE A 247 -12.68 -15.95 10.33
CA ILE A 247 -12.92 -14.80 9.45
C ILE A 247 -11.72 -14.63 8.50
N GLN A 248 -10.51 -14.66 9.04
CA GLN A 248 -9.27 -14.50 8.27
C GLN A 248 -9.04 -15.64 7.27
N SER A 249 -9.59 -16.84 7.49
CA SER A 249 -9.49 -17.96 6.53
C SER A 249 -10.12 -17.63 5.17
N LYS A 250 -11.08 -16.69 5.11
CA LYS A 250 -11.74 -16.23 3.88
C LYS A 250 -10.94 -15.20 3.10
N ILE A 251 -9.82 -14.73 3.67
CA ILE A 251 -8.94 -13.77 3.01
C ILE A 251 -8.36 -14.41 1.74
N THR A 252 -8.48 -13.68 0.63
CA THR A 252 -7.84 -14.03 -0.63
C THR A 252 -6.49 -13.35 -0.77
N ARG A 253 -6.36 -12.15 -0.20
CA ARG A 253 -5.12 -11.35 -0.15
C ARG A 253 -5.22 -10.28 0.93
N TYR A 254 -4.09 -9.92 1.53
CA TYR A 254 -3.95 -8.68 2.27
C TYR A 254 -3.48 -7.57 1.32
N GLY A 255 -3.87 -6.32 1.60
CA GLY A 255 -3.40 -5.16 0.86
C GLY A 255 -2.37 -4.37 1.65
N LYS A 256 -1.46 -3.70 0.94
CA LYS A 256 -0.54 -2.72 1.52
C LYS A 256 -1.25 -1.40 1.84
N SER A 257 -2.08 -0.92 0.91
CA SER A 257 -2.85 0.31 1.06
C SER A 257 -4.32 0.11 0.69
N THR A 258 -5.20 0.87 1.34
CA THR A 258 -6.65 0.74 1.14
C THR A 258 -7.07 1.18 -0.26
N SER A 259 -6.46 2.25 -0.79
CA SER A 259 -6.77 2.75 -2.13
C SER A 259 -6.39 1.75 -3.21
N THR A 260 -5.18 1.19 -3.14
CA THR A 260 -4.72 0.16 -4.10
C THR A 260 -5.59 -1.09 -4.02
N LEU A 261 -5.96 -1.50 -2.80
CA LEU A 261 -6.83 -2.68 -2.59
C LEU A 261 -8.20 -2.47 -3.24
N ALA A 262 -8.83 -1.30 -3.00
CA ALA A 262 -10.12 -0.96 -3.60
C ALA A 262 -10.04 -0.87 -5.14
N GLN A 263 -8.96 -0.32 -5.68
CA GLN A 263 -8.71 -0.27 -7.11
C GLN A 263 -8.58 -1.68 -7.71
N SER A 264 -7.82 -2.58 -7.05
CA SER A 264 -7.69 -3.98 -7.47
C SER A 264 -9.03 -4.73 -7.46
N MET A 265 -9.96 -4.39 -6.54
CA MET A 265 -11.31 -4.98 -6.53
C MET A 265 -12.09 -4.64 -7.80
N VAL A 266 -12.10 -3.37 -8.24
CA VAL A 266 -12.83 -2.96 -9.45
C VAL A 266 -12.17 -3.46 -10.73
N GLU A 267 -10.85 -3.61 -10.74
CA GLU A 267 -10.10 -4.13 -11.89
C GLU A 267 -10.29 -5.63 -12.09
N ASN A 268 -10.24 -6.40 -11.01
CA ASN A 268 -10.24 -7.86 -11.06
C ASN A 268 -11.61 -8.49 -10.79
N GLY A 269 -12.56 -7.73 -10.26
CA GLY A 269 -13.96 -8.13 -10.09
C GLY A 269 -14.25 -9.06 -8.91
N PRO A 270 -15.52 -9.53 -8.80
CA PRO A 270 -16.04 -10.21 -7.61
C PRO A 270 -15.44 -11.60 -7.32
N PHE A 271 -14.83 -12.23 -8.32
CA PHE A 271 -14.12 -13.49 -8.12
C PHE A 271 -12.73 -13.28 -7.54
N TRP A 272 -12.18 -12.09 -7.65
CA TRP A 272 -10.94 -11.71 -6.95
C TRP A 272 -11.24 -11.33 -5.50
N ALA A 273 -12.22 -10.43 -5.29
CA ALA A 273 -12.73 -10.06 -3.99
C ALA A 273 -14.20 -9.65 -4.07
N SER A 274 -15.05 -10.32 -3.30
CA SER A 274 -16.48 -10.03 -3.22
C SER A 274 -16.85 -9.16 -2.02
N ILE A 275 -15.96 -9.06 -1.01
CA ILE A 275 -16.10 -8.16 0.13
C ILE A 275 -14.72 -7.57 0.44
N GLY A 276 -14.64 -6.25 0.58
CA GLY A 276 -13.43 -5.55 1.03
C GLY A 276 -13.73 -4.64 2.22
N SER A 277 -12.93 -4.70 3.29
CA SER A 277 -13.00 -3.69 4.35
C SER A 277 -12.11 -2.51 3.97
N VAL A 278 -12.74 -1.39 3.63
CA VAL A 278 -12.08 -0.19 3.08
C VAL A 278 -12.69 1.09 3.65
N TYR A 279 -12.14 2.25 3.31
CA TYR A 279 -12.76 3.54 3.60
C TYR A 279 -13.84 3.90 2.56
N GLU A 280 -14.84 4.65 2.98
CA GLU A 280 -15.81 5.26 2.06
C GLU A 280 -15.11 6.03 0.92
N SER A 281 -14.07 6.81 1.25
CA SER A 281 -13.26 7.54 0.28
C SER A 281 -12.60 6.63 -0.76
N SER A 282 -12.21 5.42 -0.38
CA SER A 282 -11.63 4.44 -1.31
C SER A 282 -12.67 3.86 -2.28
N VAL A 283 -13.92 3.69 -1.83
CA VAL A 283 -15.03 3.29 -2.72
C VAL A 283 -15.30 4.39 -3.76
N ILE A 284 -15.33 5.66 -3.31
CA ILE A 284 -15.51 6.82 -4.20
C ILE A 284 -14.38 6.88 -5.24
N ALA A 285 -13.12 6.76 -4.80
CA ALA A 285 -11.96 6.82 -5.68
C ALA A 285 -12.00 5.68 -6.72
N ALA A 286 -12.19 4.45 -6.30
CA ALA A 286 -12.22 3.28 -7.18
C ALA A 286 -13.34 3.35 -8.23
N ASN A 287 -14.51 3.88 -7.86
CA ASN A 287 -15.60 4.10 -8.83
C ASN A 287 -15.40 5.36 -9.70
N THR A 288 -14.56 6.32 -9.28
CA THR A 288 -14.18 7.48 -10.10
C THR A 288 -13.28 7.05 -11.26
N ASP A 289 -12.30 6.20 -10.96
CA ASP A 289 -11.26 5.73 -11.87
C ASP A 289 -11.58 4.34 -12.44
N LEU A 290 -12.86 3.99 -12.52
CA LEU A 290 -13.32 2.69 -12.99
C LEU A 290 -12.82 2.41 -14.41
N PRO A 291 -11.98 1.37 -14.62
CA PRO A 291 -11.48 1.05 -15.95
C PRO A 291 -12.61 0.50 -16.86
N PRO A 292 -12.44 0.56 -18.19
CA PRO A 292 -13.38 -0.04 -19.12
C PRO A 292 -13.59 -1.52 -18.83
N GLY A 293 -14.85 -1.92 -18.53
CA GLY A 293 -15.19 -3.30 -18.17
C GLY A 293 -14.97 -3.65 -16.68
N GLY A 294 -14.50 -2.72 -15.87
CA GLY A 294 -14.34 -2.89 -14.43
C GLY A 294 -15.69 -3.12 -13.72
N ALA A 295 -15.67 -3.91 -12.67
CA ALA A 295 -16.85 -4.18 -11.87
C ALA A 295 -17.20 -2.98 -10.97
N ARG A 296 -18.48 -2.66 -10.89
CA ARG A 296 -18.98 -1.60 -10.01
C ARG A 296 -19.20 -2.12 -8.59
N TYR A 297 -18.77 -1.35 -7.61
CA TYR A 297 -18.88 -1.68 -6.20
C TYR A 297 -19.62 -0.58 -5.43
N GLU A 298 -20.24 -0.97 -4.32
CA GLU A 298 -20.95 -0.08 -3.42
C GLU A 298 -20.46 -0.23 -1.98
N ALA A 299 -20.59 0.84 -1.21
CA ALA A 299 -20.37 0.84 0.23
C ALA A 299 -21.58 0.26 0.97
N VAL A 300 -21.39 -0.79 1.73
CA VAL A 300 -22.34 -1.27 2.73
C VAL A 300 -21.83 -0.80 4.09
N TYR A 301 -22.64 0.02 4.77
CA TYR A 301 -22.29 0.64 6.05
C TYR A 301 -22.69 -0.29 7.19
N PRO A 302 -21.74 -0.71 8.06
CA PRO A 302 -22.08 -1.44 9.29
C PRO A 302 -22.90 -0.57 10.24
N LYS A 303 -23.70 -1.18 11.11
CA LYS A 303 -24.42 -0.46 12.17
C LYS A 303 -23.47 0.30 13.10
N SER A 304 -22.31 -0.28 13.38
CA SER A 304 -21.23 0.33 14.14
C SER A 304 -19.89 0.14 13.43
N THR A 305 -19.10 1.20 13.35
CA THR A 305 -17.81 1.18 12.64
C THR A 305 -16.88 2.29 13.13
N PHE A 306 -15.63 2.28 12.68
CA PHE A 306 -14.71 3.39 12.91
C PHE A 306 -14.97 4.53 11.92
N THR A 307 -15.02 5.76 12.46
CA THR A 307 -14.76 6.95 11.67
C THR A 307 -13.27 7.22 11.74
N SER A 308 -12.58 7.07 10.63
CA SER A 308 -11.14 7.31 10.58
C SER A 308 -10.86 8.80 10.57
N ASN A 309 -10.55 9.35 11.74
CA ASN A 309 -10.26 10.76 11.95
C ASN A 309 -8.79 11.04 11.65
N MET A 310 -8.53 11.84 10.63
CA MET A 310 -7.20 12.29 10.24
C MET A 310 -6.90 13.61 10.93
N ARG A 311 -5.96 13.59 11.85
CA ARG A 311 -5.61 14.75 12.69
C ARG A 311 -4.20 15.24 12.37
N GLY A 312 -4.00 16.55 12.43
CA GLY A 312 -2.68 17.16 12.31
C GLY A 312 -1.98 17.13 13.67
N ILE A 313 -0.88 16.40 13.77
CA ILE A 313 -0.12 16.22 15.01
C ILE A 313 1.18 16.97 14.89
N VAL A 314 1.39 18.03 15.68
CA VAL A 314 2.67 18.72 15.80
C VAL A 314 3.35 18.24 17.08
N PRO A 315 4.49 17.52 17.00
CA PRO A 315 5.19 17.08 18.19
C PRO A 315 5.71 18.24 19.05
N ASN A 316 5.53 18.17 20.35
CA ASN A 316 6.20 19.06 21.32
C ASN A 316 7.59 18.50 21.68
N ALA A 317 8.37 18.19 20.68
CA ALA A 317 9.61 17.43 20.81
C ALA A 317 10.82 18.27 20.38
N PRO A 318 12.06 17.89 20.78
CA PRO A 318 13.27 18.68 20.46
C PRO A 318 13.55 18.85 18.97
N TRP A 319 12.98 18.00 18.11
CA TRP A 319 13.17 18.07 16.66
C TRP A 319 12.17 19.00 15.94
N VAL A 320 11.24 19.66 16.67
CA VAL A 320 10.38 20.70 16.12
C VAL A 320 10.73 22.01 16.83
N ASN A 321 11.45 22.87 16.15
CA ASN A 321 11.85 24.17 16.69
C ASN A 321 10.70 25.19 16.66
N ASN A 322 10.92 26.39 17.21
CA ASN A 322 9.86 27.42 17.32
C ASN A 322 9.39 27.95 15.95
N GLN A 323 10.28 28.09 14.97
CA GLN A 323 9.90 28.54 13.62
C GLN A 323 9.09 27.48 12.89
N GLU A 324 9.49 26.21 12.99
CA GLU A 324 8.74 25.08 12.44
C GLU A 324 7.37 24.95 13.10
N LYS A 325 7.26 25.22 14.40
CA LYS A 325 5.98 25.21 15.12
C LYS A 325 5.04 26.31 14.64
N GLU A 326 5.55 27.56 14.48
CA GLU A 326 4.76 28.66 13.92
C GLU A 326 4.32 28.37 12.49
N ALA A 327 5.19 27.79 11.66
CA ALA A 327 4.86 27.40 10.30
C ALA A 327 3.83 26.24 10.26
N ALA A 328 3.97 25.26 11.15
CA ALA A 328 3.02 24.15 11.28
C ALA A 328 1.62 24.64 11.67
N ASP A 329 1.53 25.61 12.59
CA ASP A 329 0.24 26.21 12.98
C ASP A 329 -0.45 26.88 11.79
N GLN A 330 0.29 27.64 10.95
CA GLN A 330 -0.24 28.25 9.73
C GLN A 330 -0.69 27.20 8.69
N ILE A 331 0.05 26.11 8.54
CA ILE A 331 -0.32 25.00 7.65
C ILE A 331 -1.61 24.33 8.15
N LEU A 332 -1.71 24.03 9.44
CA LEU A 332 -2.90 23.39 10.01
C LEU A 332 -4.13 24.29 9.91
N GLU A 333 -3.98 25.60 10.13
CA GLU A 333 -5.06 26.56 9.91
C GLU A 333 -5.50 26.56 8.42
N TYR A 334 -4.55 26.54 7.49
CA TYR A 334 -4.87 26.45 6.07
C TYR A 334 -5.59 25.13 5.73
N LEU A 335 -5.12 23.98 6.24
CA LEU A 335 -5.74 22.68 5.97
C LEU A 335 -7.18 22.59 6.48
N GLN A 336 -7.54 23.38 7.52
CA GLN A 336 -8.90 23.53 8.01
C GLN A 336 -9.71 24.63 7.29
N SER A 337 -9.09 25.41 6.42
CA SER A 337 -9.76 26.49 5.68
C SER A 337 -10.74 25.97 4.63
N PRO A 338 -11.75 26.76 4.24
CA PRO A 338 -12.71 26.33 3.22
C PRO A 338 -12.08 25.88 1.89
N PRO A 339 -11.04 26.54 1.33
CA PRO A 339 -10.38 26.07 0.12
C PRO A 339 -9.79 24.66 0.26
N ALA A 340 -9.04 24.39 1.34
CA ALA A 340 -8.45 23.07 1.58
C ALA A 340 -9.53 22.01 1.85
N GLN A 341 -10.59 22.36 2.57
CA GLN A 341 -11.69 21.45 2.83
C GLN A 341 -12.51 21.10 1.56
N GLN A 342 -12.55 22.02 0.58
CA GLN A 342 -13.11 21.71 -0.75
C GLN A 342 -12.24 20.70 -1.50
N ILE A 343 -10.92 20.77 -1.39
CA ILE A 343 -10.02 19.73 -1.93
C ILE A 343 -10.36 18.38 -1.27
N ALA A 344 -10.45 18.32 0.05
CA ALA A 344 -10.79 17.08 0.76
C ALA A 344 -12.11 16.46 0.24
N THR A 345 -13.18 17.26 0.13
CA THR A 345 -14.47 16.73 -0.32
C THR A 345 -14.48 16.34 -1.81
N SER A 346 -13.67 17.00 -2.66
CA SER A 346 -13.51 16.63 -4.07
C SER A 346 -12.84 15.27 -4.26
N LEU A 347 -11.98 14.89 -3.29
CA LEU A 347 -11.29 13.60 -3.23
C LEU A 347 -12.10 12.51 -2.51
N GLY A 348 -13.33 12.80 -2.06
CA GLY A 348 -14.17 11.83 -1.36
C GLY A 348 -13.88 11.70 0.14
N LEU A 349 -13.14 12.63 0.73
CA LEU A 349 -12.97 12.74 2.17
C LEU A 349 -14.08 13.59 2.78
N ARG A 350 -14.62 13.18 3.91
CA ARG A 350 -15.56 14.00 4.68
C ARG A 350 -14.77 15.14 5.36
N PRO A 351 -15.30 16.37 5.41
CA PRO A 351 -14.57 17.51 5.95
C PRO A 351 -14.26 17.36 7.43
N GLY A 352 -13.12 17.90 7.85
CA GLY A 352 -12.69 17.95 9.26
C GLY A 352 -13.35 19.08 10.05
N VAL A 353 -13.96 20.06 9.36
CA VAL A 353 -14.60 21.21 9.98
C VAL A 353 -16.09 21.29 9.69
N PRO A 354 -16.91 21.77 10.62
CA PRO A 354 -18.36 21.92 10.41
C PRO A 354 -18.70 22.93 9.30
N GLY A 355 -19.84 22.73 8.64
CA GLY A 355 -20.39 23.69 7.70
C GLY A 355 -19.87 23.60 6.27
N VAL A 356 -18.93 22.71 6.00
CA VAL A 356 -18.49 22.41 4.62
C VAL A 356 -19.39 21.35 4.02
N ALA A 357 -19.96 21.64 2.84
CA ALA A 357 -20.82 20.68 2.15
C ALA A 357 -20.00 19.55 1.55
N LEU A 358 -20.57 18.34 1.52
CA LEU A 358 -20.01 17.20 0.81
C LEU A 358 -19.98 17.47 -0.70
N GLY A 359 -18.91 17.04 -1.35
CA GLY A 359 -18.74 17.17 -2.80
C GLY A 359 -19.69 16.25 -3.60
N PRO A 360 -19.79 16.45 -4.92
CA PRO A 360 -20.75 15.73 -5.79
C PRO A 360 -20.47 14.22 -5.89
N LYS A 361 -19.25 13.78 -5.52
CA LYS A 361 -18.88 12.37 -5.49
C LYS A 361 -19.54 11.59 -4.35
N PHE A 362 -20.08 12.27 -3.33
CA PHE A 362 -20.85 11.62 -2.26
C PHE A 362 -22.27 11.28 -2.72
N SER A 363 -22.36 10.31 -3.60
CA SER A 363 -23.64 9.91 -4.20
C SER A 363 -23.62 8.43 -4.63
N PRO A 364 -24.80 7.82 -4.85
CA PRO A 364 -24.92 6.44 -5.35
C PRO A 364 -24.18 6.21 -6.68
N ASN A 365 -23.96 7.25 -7.49
CA ASN A 365 -23.18 7.13 -8.72
C ASN A 365 -21.72 6.76 -8.46
N PHE A 366 -21.19 7.06 -7.28
CA PHE A 366 -19.86 6.69 -6.83
C PHE A 366 -19.88 5.60 -5.76
N GLY A 367 -21.01 4.89 -5.63
CA GLY A 367 -21.17 3.74 -4.75
C GLY A 367 -21.33 4.06 -3.27
N VAL A 368 -21.71 5.29 -2.88
CA VAL A 368 -21.82 5.70 -1.48
C VAL A 368 -23.15 6.38 -1.17
N ASP A 369 -23.56 6.29 0.10
CA ASP A 369 -24.71 7.00 0.64
C ASP A 369 -24.25 8.12 1.58
N SER A 370 -24.42 9.37 1.14
CA SER A 370 -24.07 10.55 1.92
C SER A 370 -24.87 10.71 3.21
N GLN A 371 -26.01 10.03 3.32
CA GLN A 371 -26.93 10.08 4.48
C GLN A 371 -26.80 8.85 5.38
N ALA A 372 -25.87 7.92 5.09
CA ALA A 372 -25.64 6.75 5.92
C ALA A 372 -25.36 7.14 7.36
N SER A 373 -26.01 6.47 8.30
CA SER A 373 -25.80 6.64 9.73
C SER A 373 -25.21 5.37 10.34
N TYR A 374 -24.28 5.54 11.26
CA TYR A 374 -23.62 4.45 11.97
C TYR A 374 -23.14 4.94 13.34
N ASP A 375 -23.02 4.02 14.29
CA ASP A 375 -22.38 4.32 15.56
C ASP A 375 -20.86 4.30 15.41
N SER A 376 -20.18 5.39 15.78
CA SER A 376 -18.73 5.44 15.71
C SER A 376 -18.10 4.71 16.91
N TYR A 377 -17.17 3.80 16.62
CA TYR A 377 -16.32 3.14 17.61
C TYR A 377 -15.30 4.10 18.20
N ARG A 378 -14.92 3.84 19.46
CA ARG A 378 -13.73 4.41 20.07
C ARG A 378 -12.60 3.38 20.05
N PRO A 379 -11.33 3.81 19.99
CA PRO A 379 -10.21 2.88 19.99
C PRO A 379 -10.12 2.07 21.29
N PRO A 380 -9.63 0.83 21.23
CA PRO A 380 -9.22 0.09 22.42
C PRO A 380 -7.98 0.74 23.06
N THR A 381 -7.58 0.26 24.25
CA THR A 381 -6.30 0.69 24.81
C THR A 381 -5.13 0.22 23.95
N PRO A 382 -3.97 0.90 23.98
CA PRO A 382 -2.80 0.51 23.19
C PRO A 382 -2.35 -0.94 23.45
N GLU A 383 -2.39 -1.40 24.71
CA GLU A 383 -2.00 -2.76 25.08
C GLU A 383 -2.94 -3.82 24.48
N VAL A 384 -4.23 -3.51 24.37
CA VAL A 384 -5.22 -4.39 23.74
C VAL A 384 -4.99 -4.42 22.22
N ALA A 385 -4.70 -3.27 21.59
CA ALA A 385 -4.37 -3.21 20.18
C ALA A 385 -3.09 -4.01 19.86
N GLU A 386 -2.05 -3.94 20.68
CA GLU A 386 -0.84 -4.76 20.53
C GLU A 386 -1.11 -6.25 20.70
N ALA A 387 -1.96 -6.62 21.67
CA ALA A 387 -2.39 -8.01 21.84
C ALA A 387 -3.14 -8.52 20.60
N MET A 388 -3.98 -7.69 19.97
CA MET A 388 -4.65 -8.04 18.70
C MET A 388 -3.66 -8.24 17.56
N LEU A 389 -2.68 -7.33 17.38
CA LEU A 389 -1.64 -7.46 16.35
C LEU A 389 -0.80 -8.73 16.56
N THR A 390 -0.47 -9.05 17.81
CA THR A 390 0.23 -10.29 18.16
C THR A 390 -0.63 -11.52 17.86
N ALA A 391 -1.90 -11.53 18.27
CA ALA A 391 -2.83 -12.62 17.98
C ALA A 391 -3.05 -12.81 16.48
N TRP A 392 -3.10 -11.71 15.72
CA TRP A 392 -3.22 -11.77 14.27
C TRP A 392 -1.97 -12.41 13.66
N SER A 393 -0.78 -11.92 13.94
CA SER A 393 0.46 -12.40 13.33
C SER A 393 0.79 -13.86 13.70
N GLN A 394 0.49 -14.28 14.94
CA GLN A 394 0.84 -15.62 15.44
C GLN A 394 -0.24 -16.67 15.15
N VAL A 395 -1.52 -16.28 15.17
CA VAL A 395 -2.64 -17.23 15.14
C VAL A 395 -3.61 -16.97 14.00
N ALA A 396 -4.11 -15.73 13.87
CA ALA A 396 -5.26 -15.47 13.01
C ALA A 396 -4.91 -15.25 11.54
N LYS A 397 -3.76 -14.65 11.23
CA LYS A 397 -3.32 -14.39 9.84
C LYS A 397 -3.43 -15.67 9.01
N LYS A 398 -3.98 -15.57 7.80
CA LYS A 398 -4.00 -16.68 6.85
C LYS A 398 -2.57 -17.06 6.48
N SER A 399 -2.29 -18.35 6.45
CA SER A 399 -0.99 -18.90 6.04
C SER A 399 -0.64 -18.50 4.62
N SER A 400 0.63 -18.54 4.26
CA SER A 400 1.08 -18.38 2.88
C SER A 400 1.92 -19.55 2.37
N LEU A 401 1.89 -19.75 1.05
CA LEU A 401 2.85 -20.57 0.30
C LEU A 401 3.27 -19.77 -0.93
N VAL A 402 4.47 -19.21 -0.87
CA VAL A 402 5.02 -18.35 -1.93
C VAL A 402 6.16 -19.07 -2.63
N VAL A 403 6.12 -19.15 -3.96
CA VAL A 403 7.28 -19.56 -4.76
C VAL A 403 8.03 -18.30 -5.18
N VAL A 404 9.23 -18.11 -4.66
CA VAL A 404 10.10 -17.00 -5.04
C VAL A 404 11.08 -17.49 -6.10
N VAL A 405 10.98 -16.94 -7.29
CA VAL A 405 11.80 -17.27 -8.46
C VAL A 405 12.83 -16.16 -8.66
N VAL A 406 14.08 -16.49 -8.53
CA VAL A 406 15.20 -15.54 -8.50
C VAL A 406 16.02 -15.71 -9.76
N ASP A 407 16.12 -14.67 -10.55
CA ASP A 407 17.04 -14.59 -11.68
C ASP A 407 18.49 -14.56 -11.17
N THR A 408 19.30 -15.47 -11.69
CA THR A 408 20.74 -15.56 -11.47
C THR A 408 21.51 -15.58 -12.77
N SER A 409 20.94 -15.03 -13.84
CA SER A 409 21.63 -14.85 -15.13
C SER A 409 22.83 -13.93 -15.01
N GLY A 410 23.72 -13.93 -16.01
CA GLY A 410 24.95 -13.15 -16.01
C GLY A 410 24.74 -11.64 -15.84
N SER A 411 23.59 -11.09 -16.21
CA SER A 411 23.21 -9.68 -16.02
C SER A 411 23.09 -9.28 -14.55
N MET A 412 22.87 -10.25 -13.65
CA MET A 412 22.81 -10.04 -12.21
C MET A 412 24.17 -9.83 -11.53
N GLU A 413 25.28 -9.89 -12.26
CA GLU A 413 26.62 -9.61 -11.73
C GLU A 413 26.76 -8.19 -11.14
N GLY A 414 27.79 -7.98 -10.34
CA GLY A 414 28.10 -6.71 -9.68
C GLY A 414 27.27 -6.48 -8.42
N ASN A 415 26.57 -5.33 -8.33
CA ASN A 415 25.81 -4.96 -7.12
C ASN A 415 24.40 -5.52 -7.08
N LYS A 416 23.88 -6.05 -8.18
CA LYS A 416 22.49 -6.49 -8.28
C LYS A 416 22.25 -7.74 -7.42
N LEU A 417 22.95 -8.82 -7.67
CA LEU A 417 22.78 -10.08 -6.93
C LEU A 417 23.04 -9.93 -5.41
N PRO A 418 24.08 -9.24 -4.94
CA PRO A 418 24.26 -8.99 -3.51
C PRO A 418 23.10 -8.24 -2.85
N SER A 419 22.50 -7.27 -3.53
CA SER A 419 21.34 -6.55 -3.01
C SER A 419 20.11 -7.45 -2.91
N VAL A 420 19.85 -8.28 -3.93
CA VAL A 420 18.79 -9.29 -3.91
C VAL A 420 19.05 -10.32 -2.80
N GLN A 421 20.29 -10.79 -2.64
CA GLN A 421 20.66 -11.71 -1.56
C GLN A 421 20.38 -11.10 -0.17
N ASN A 422 20.74 -9.84 0.06
CA ASN A 422 20.47 -9.18 1.35
C ASN A 422 18.97 -9.03 1.60
N THR A 423 18.22 -8.67 0.58
CA THR A 423 16.76 -8.56 0.65
C THR A 423 16.12 -9.91 0.95
N LEU A 424 16.52 -10.98 0.27
CA LEU A 424 16.00 -12.34 0.51
C LEU A 424 16.37 -12.87 1.89
N LYS A 425 17.53 -12.50 2.46
CA LYS A 425 17.86 -12.81 3.85
C LYS A 425 16.84 -12.20 4.80
N THR A 426 16.56 -10.91 4.65
CA THR A 426 15.55 -10.21 5.46
C THR A 426 14.16 -10.85 5.30
N TYR A 427 13.80 -11.20 4.06
CA TYR A 427 12.52 -11.87 3.76
C TYR A 427 12.42 -13.24 4.48
N VAL A 428 13.47 -14.06 4.43
CA VAL A 428 13.53 -15.37 5.11
C VAL A 428 13.47 -15.20 6.63
N ASP A 429 14.20 -14.23 7.18
CA ASP A 429 14.22 -13.96 8.62
C ASP A 429 12.85 -13.49 9.15
N ALA A 430 12.08 -12.79 8.33
CA ALA A 430 10.75 -12.27 8.67
C ALA A 430 9.62 -13.29 8.50
N LEU A 431 9.88 -14.52 8.02
CA LEU A 431 8.84 -15.55 7.86
C LEU A 431 8.15 -15.86 9.19
N GLY A 432 6.82 -15.78 9.17
CA GLY A 432 5.97 -16.15 10.28
C GLY A 432 5.88 -17.68 10.49
N PRO A 433 5.32 -18.12 11.62
CA PRO A 433 5.30 -19.55 11.98
C PRO A 433 4.45 -20.42 11.03
N LYS A 434 3.56 -19.81 10.26
CA LYS A 434 2.67 -20.52 9.33
C LYS A 434 3.07 -20.35 7.86
N ASP A 435 4.00 -19.45 7.57
CA ASP A 435 4.39 -19.12 6.22
C ASP A 435 5.39 -20.14 5.68
N LYS A 436 5.27 -20.46 4.40
CA LYS A 436 6.19 -21.32 3.67
C LYS A 436 6.60 -20.65 2.37
N VAL A 437 7.86 -20.84 2.03
CA VAL A 437 8.44 -20.32 0.79
C VAL A 437 9.17 -21.45 0.07
N ALA A 438 9.00 -21.56 -1.23
CA ALA A 438 9.83 -22.38 -2.10
C ALA A 438 10.75 -21.43 -2.88
N LEU A 439 12.04 -21.53 -2.68
CA LEU A 439 13.05 -20.73 -3.37
C LEU A 439 13.53 -21.48 -4.61
N ILE A 440 13.44 -20.85 -5.76
CA ILE A 440 13.92 -21.34 -7.06
C ILE A 440 14.87 -20.30 -7.62
N ASP A 441 16.06 -20.67 -8.03
CA ASP A 441 16.92 -19.83 -8.87
C ASP A 441 16.98 -20.36 -10.28
N PHE A 442 17.18 -19.45 -11.24
CA PHE A 442 17.28 -19.79 -12.64
C PHE A 442 18.27 -18.89 -13.38
N ASP A 443 18.90 -19.50 -14.37
CA ASP A 443 19.70 -18.88 -15.44
C ASP A 443 19.38 -19.59 -16.76
N SER A 444 20.37 -20.15 -17.46
CA SER A 444 20.19 -21.12 -18.55
C SER A 444 19.56 -22.44 -18.06
N ASN A 445 19.51 -22.66 -16.75
CA ASN A 445 18.92 -23.82 -16.09
C ASN A 445 17.95 -23.39 -14.98
N ILE A 446 16.93 -24.19 -14.71
CA ILE A 446 16.00 -23.98 -13.62
C ILE A 446 16.30 -25.00 -12.52
N ARG A 447 16.62 -24.52 -11.29
CA ARG A 447 16.98 -25.42 -10.18
C ARG A 447 15.75 -25.93 -9.45
N GLN A 448 15.95 -27.01 -8.69
CA GLN A 448 14.87 -27.59 -7.88
C GLN A 448 14.50 -26.67 -6.71
N PRO A 449 13.22 -26.54 -6.36
CA PRO A 449 12.76 -25.70 -5.27
C PRO A 449 13.34 -26.11 -3.91
N VAL A 450 13.85 -25.16 -3.16
CA VAL A 450 14.27 -25.31 -1.77
C VAL A 450 13.17 -24.82 -0.85
N MET A 451 12.59 -25.74 -0.06
CA MET A 451 11.53 -25.41 0.89
C MET A 451 12.07 -24.75 2.15
N VAL A 452 11.49 -23.62 2.50
CA VAL A 452 11.79 -22.79 3.67
C VAL A 452 10.51 -22.55 4.45
N ASP A 453 10.56 -22.62 5.76
CA ASP A 453 9.47 -22.29 6.67
C ASP A 453 9.99 -21.39 7.82
N GLY A 454 9.07 -20.90 8.66
CA GLY A 454 9.42 -20.01 9.77
C GLY A 454 10.17 -20.66 10.94
N THR A 455 10.51 -21.96 10.86
CA THR A 455 11.33 -22.63 11.87
C THR A 455 12.80 -22.22 11.77
N PRO A 456 13.59 -22.29 12.86
CA PRO A 456 15.02 -22.00 12.79
C PRO A 456 15.76 -22.81 11.72
N GLU A 457 15.44 -24.10 11.57
CA GLU A 457 16.01 -25.00 10.57
C GLU A 457 15.57 -24.62 9.15
N GLY A 458 14.30 -24.23 8.96
CA GLY A 458 13.78 -23.73 7.69
C GLY A 458 14.48 -22.45 7.26
N LYS A 459 14.58 -21.47 8.17
CA LYS A 459 15.31 -20.22 7.93
C LYS A 459 16.78 -20.46 7.61
N ALA A 460 17.46 -21.36 8.33
CA ALA A 460 18.85 -21.72 8.05
C ALA A 460 19.02 -22.28 6.62
N ARG A 461 18.10 -23.16 6.15
CA ARG A 461 18.13 -23.65 4.76
C ARG A 461 17.94 -22.52 3.75
N GLY A 462 17.02 -21.60 4.02
CA GLY A 462 16.78 -20.42 3.17
C GLY A 462 18.02 -19.52 3.09
N LEU A 463 18.66 -19.24 4.22
CA LEU A 463 19.89 -18.43 4.27
C LEU A 463 21.05 -19.12 3.53
N GLN A 464 21.16 -20.44 3.62
CA GLN A 464 22.16 -21.23 2.88
C GLN A 464 21.91 -21.12 1.37
N PHE A 465 20.66 -21.27 0.91
CA PHE A 465 20.28 -21.09 -0.50
C PHE A 465 20.67 -19.70 -0.99
N VAL A 466 20.21 -18.64 -0.29
CA VAL A 466 20.46 -17.26 -0.67
C VAL A 466 21.96 -16.94 -0.74
N THR A 467 22.74 -17.44 0.20
CA THR A 467 24.22 -17.22 0.23
C THR A 467 24.91 -17.95 -0.93
N GLY A 468 24.34 -19.06 -1.39
CA GLY A 468 24.88 -19.87 -2.49
C GLY A 468 24.59 -19.37 -3.90
N LEU A 469 23.73 -18.34 -4.06
CA LEU A 469 23.39 -17.79 -5.36
C LEU A 469 24.61 -17.19 -6.05
N GLN A 470 24.78 -17.49 -7.34
CA GLN A 470 25.87 -16.99 -8.19
C GLN A 470 25.29 -16.60 -9.55
N ALA A 471 25.76 -15.49 -10.11
CA ALA A 471 25.32 -15.02 -11.40
C ALA A 471 26.12 -15.70 -12.54
N ASP A 472 25.41 -16.33 -13.48
CA ASP A 472 25.99 -16.98 -14.66
C ASP A 472 24.89 -17.30 -15.71
N GLY A 473 25.27 -17.50 -16.98
CA GLY A 473 24.39 -17.99 -18.03
C GLY A 473 23.39 -16.98 -18.57
N GLY A 474 22.38 -17.50 -19.30
CA GLY A 474 21.30 -16.74 -19.91
C GLY A 474 20.04 -16.66 -19.04
N THR A 475 18.92 -16.21 -19.62
CA THR A 475 17.67 -15.94 -18.87
C THR A 475 16.52 -16.77 -19.43
N ARG A 476 16.06 -17.78 -18.69
CA ARG A 476 14.90 -18.62 -19.02
C ARG A 476 13.66 -18.20 -18.23
N LEU A 477 13.25 -16.96 -18.39
CA LEU A 477 12.19 -16.33 -17.59
C LEU A 477 10.84 -17.04 -17.72
N TYR A 478 10.37 -17.28 -18.96
CA TYR A 478 9.03 -17.85 -19.19
C TYR A 478 8.96 -19.31 -18.77
N ASP A 479 10.01 -20.09 -19.02
CA ASP A 479 10.10 -21.48 -18.58
C ASP A 479 10.12 -21.56 -17.04
N SER A 480 10.80 -20.63 -16.34
CA SER A 480 10.86 -20.60 -14.87
C SER A 480 9.54 -20.19 -14.25
N ALA A 481 8.83 -19.22 -14.83
CA ALA A 481 7.49 -18.85 -14.41
C ALA A 481 6.53 -20.02 -14.53
N LEU A 482 6.58 -20.76 -15.64
CA LEU A 482 5.75 -21.96 -15.84
C LEU A 482 6.14 -23.10 -14.87
N ALA A 483 7.44 -23.31 -14.65
CA ALA A 483 7.92 -24.32 -13.70
C ALA A 483 7.44 -24.01 -12.26
N ALA A 484 7.54 -22.75 -11.84
CA ALA A 484 7.05 -22.29 -10.54
C ALA A 484 5.54 -22.51 -10.38
N ARG A 485 4.74 -22.14 -11.39
CA ARG A 485 3.29 -22.40 -11.40
C ARG A 485 2.97 -23.89 -11.32
N ASN A 486 3.64 -24.71 -12.11
CA ASN A 486 3.39 -26.14 -12.13
C ASN A 486 3.77 -26.81 -10.80
N TRP A 487 4.90 -26.40 -10.21
CA TRP A 487 5.28 -26.87 -8.89
C TRP A 487 4.24 -26.47 -7.83
N LEU A 488 3.83 -25.19 -7.83
CA LEU A 488 2.85 -24.69 -6.88
C LEU A 488 1.49 -25.37 -7.05
N SER A 489 1.03 -25.59 -8.28
CA SER A 489 -0.21 -26.33 -8.58
C SER A 489 -0.21 -27.75 -8.01
N SER A 490 0.96 -28.39 -7.96
CA SER A 490 1.13 -29.73 -7.37
C SER A 490 1.27 -29.72 -5.83
N ASN A 491 1.47 -28.53 -5.23
CA ASN A 491 1.74 -28.35 -3.79
C ASN A 491 0.79 -27.34 -3.13
N LEU A 492 -0.33 -27.01 -3.78
CA LEU A 492 -1.30 -26.03 -3.28
C LEU A 492 -1.72 -26.33 -1.84
N ARG A 493 -1.80 -25.27 -1.05
CA ARG A 493 -2.38 -25.30 0.28
C ARG A 493 -3.74 -24.59 0.25
N ALA A 494 -4.81 -25.36 0.50
CA ALA A 494 -6.17 -24.81 0.54
C ALA A 494 -6.37 -23.78 1.67
N ASP A 495 -5.60 -23.91 2.76
CA ASP A 495 -5.60 -23.05 3.93
C ASP A 495 -4.68 -21.83 3.80
N ALA A 496 -4.05 -21.61 2.62
CA ALA A 496 -3.04 -20.58 2.44
C ALA A 496 -3.32 -19.67 1.24
N ILE A 497 -2.69 -18.51 1.23
CA ILE A 497 -2.51 -17.70 0.05
C ILE A 497 -1.38 -18.33 -0.77
N ASN A 498 -1.69 -18.73 -2.01
CA ASN A 498 -0.73 -19.35 -2.92
C ASN A 498 -0.31 -18.34 -3.98
N ALA A 499 0.99 -18.05 -4.08
CA ALA A 499 1.50 -17.03 -4.99
C ALA A 499 2.88 -17.39 -5.57
N VAL A 500 3.18 -16.80 -6.73
CA VAL A 500 4.52 -16.82 -7.34
C VAL A 500 5.04 -15.38 -7.37
N LEU A 501 6.26 -15.19 -6.91
CA LEU A 501 7.00 -13.93 -6.97
C LEU A 501 8.24 -14.12 -7.82
N ILE A 502 8.36 -13.37 -8.90
CA ILE A 502 9.49 -13.43 -9.84
C ILE A 502 10.33 -12.16 -9.69
N LEU A 503 11.63 -12.36 -9.50
CA LEU A 503 12.65 -11.30 -9.47
C LEU A 503 13.60 -11.51 -10.64
N THR A 504 13.65 -10.57 -11.59
CA THR A 504 14.50 -10.64 -12.78
C THR A 504 15.03 -9.26 -13.18
N ASP A 505 16.22 -9.21 -13.72
CA ASP A 505 16.83 -8.00 -14.28
C ASP A 505 17.01 -8.08 -15.80
N GLY A 506 16.54 -9.16 -16.43
CA GLY A 506 16.75 -9.42 -17.85
C GLY A 506 15.47 -9.69 -18.64
N GLU A 507 15.60 -9.56 -19.96
CA GLU A 507 14.64 -10.06 -20.92
C GLU A 507 14.81 -11.57 -21.09
N ASP A 508 13.71 -12.26 -21.42
CA ASP A 508 13.80 -13.68 -21.76
C ASP A 508 14.68 -13.91 -22.99
N SER A 509 15.68 -14.77 -22.86
CA SER A 509 16.61 -15.06 -23.95
C SER A 509 16.69 -16.54 -24.35
N GLU A 510 16.32 -17.45 -23.46
CA GLU A 510 16.57 -18.89 -23.63
C GLU A 510 15.36 -19.78 -23.32
N SER A 511 14.17 -19.23 -23.07
CA SER A 511 12.98 -20.04 -22.83
C SER A 511 12.57 -20.84 -24.07
N SER A 512 12.06 -22.05 -23.83
CA SER A 512 11.53 -22.93 -24.87
C SER A 512 10.13 -22.55 -25.32
N ILE A 513 9.40 -21.78 -24.49
CA ILE A 513 8.04 -21.31 -24.76
C ILE A 513 8.05 -19.78 -24.98
N SER A 514 7.06 -19.30 -25.74
CA SER A 514 6.82 -17.87 -25.92
C SER A 514 5.98 -17.30 -24.79
N LEU A 515 6.00 -15.96 -24.64
CA LEU A 515 5.13 -15.24 -23.69
C LEU A 515 3.64 -15.63 -23.87
N GLY A 516 3.13 -15.65 -25.11
CA GLY A 516 1.73 -16.04 -25.37
C GLY A 516 1.40 -17.48 -25.01
N GLN A 517 2.37 -18.41 -25.06
CA GLN A 517 2.17 -19.78 -24.56
C GLN A 517 2.16 -19.80 -23.03
N LEU A 518 3.04 -19.03 -22.39
CA LEU A 518 3.04 -18.88 -20.92
C LEU A 518 1.70 -18.32 -20.45
N GLU A 519 1.18 -17.25 -21.07
CA GLU A 519 -0.10 -16.64 -20.74
C GLU A 519 -1.25 -17.64 -20.76
N GLN A 520 -1.33 -18.47 -21.80
CA GLN A 520 -2.35 -19.54 -21.91
C GLN A 520 -2.24 -20.57 -20.77
N GLU A 521 -1.03 -20.88 -20.35
CA GLU A 521 -0.82 -21.80 -19.24
C GLU A 521 -1.16 -21.17 -17.88
N LEU A 522 -0.76 -19.91 -17.65
CA LEU A 522 -1.05 -19.20 -16.40
C LEU A 522 -2.56 -18.93 -16.22
N ALA A 523 -3.28 -18.66 -17.29
CA ALA A 523 -4.73 -18.45 -17.26
C ALA A 523 -5.51 -19.65 -16.69
N LYS A 524 -4.95 -20.86 -16.76
CA LYS A 524 -5.56 -22.08 -16.17
C LYS A 524 -5.61 -22.06 -14.64
N SER A 525 -4.81 -21.22 -13.99
CA SER A 525 -4.78 -21.01 -12.53
C SER A 525 -5.31 -19.64 -12.10
N GLY A 526 -6.21 -19.05 -12.89
CA GLY A 526 -6.85 -17.75 -12.61
C GLY A 526 -7.95 -17.83 -11.55
N PHE A 527 -8.63 -16.69 -11.32
CA PHE A 527 -9.64 -16.53 -10.24
C PHE A 527 -10.84 -17.44 -10.33
N SER A 528 -11.24 -17.84 -11.54
CA SER A 528 -12.35 -18.77 -11.76
C SER A 528 -11.96 -20.24 -11.54
N SER A 529 -10.68 -20.51 -11.26
CA SER A 529 -10.14 -21.83 -11.00
C SER A 529 -10.11 -22.13 -9.51
N ASP A 530 -10.27 -23.41 -9.13
CA ASP A 530 -10.02 -23.89 -7.76
C ASP A 530 -8.53 -23.77 -7.37
N GLN A 531 -7.66 -23.56 -8.36
CA GLN A 531 -6.20 -23.45 -8.20
C GLN A 531 -5.76 -21.99 -8.34
N ARG A 532 -6.25 -21.10 -7.51
CA ARG A 532 -5.88 -19.68 -7.57
C ARG A 532 -4.42 -19.46 -7.21
N ILE A 533 -3.62 -19.01 -8.20
CA ILE A 533 -2.21 -18.67 -8.03
C ILE A 533 -2.03 -17.24 -8.54
N ALA A 534 -1.73 -16.32 -7.64
CA ALA A 534 -1.38 -14.95 -8.01
C ALA A 534 0.09 -14.88 -8.44
N PHE A 535 0.38 -14.01 -9.44
CA PHE A 535 1.74 -13.74 -9.90
C PHE A 535 2.13 -12.31 -9.57
N PHE A 536 3.32 -12.15 -9.00
CA PHE A 536 3.95 -10.86 -8.77
C PHE A 536 5.29 -10.85 -9.49
N THR A 537 5.58 -9.76 -10.17
CA THR A 537 6.83 -9.63 -10.91
C THR A 537 7.57 -8.37 -10.49
N VAL A 538 8.86 -8.48 -10.31
CA VAL A 538 9.77 -7.39 -10.02
C VAL A 538 10.83 -7.35 -11.10
N GLY A 539 10.82 -6.29 -11.90
CA GLY A 539 11.89 -5.96 -12.82
C GLY A 539 12.96 -5.18 -12.08
N TYR A 540 14.16 -5.73 -11.97
CA TYR A 540 15.22 -5.24 -11.11
C TYR A 540 16.39 -4.69 -11.92
N GLY A 541 16.51 -3.36 -12.00
CA GLY A 541 17.59 -2.72 -12.74
C GLY A 541 17.19 -1.39 -13.37
N GLN A 542 17.95 -0.98 -14.38
CA GLN A 542 17.70 0.26 -15.12
C GLN A 542 16.68 0.05 -16.24
N GLU A 543 16.15 1.14 -16.75
CA GLU A 543 15.21 1.12 -17.87
C GLU A 543 15.92 0.59 -19.15
N GLY A 544 15.32 -0.41 -19.79
CA GLY A 544 15.86 -1.07 -20.98
C GLY A 544 16.71 -2.31 -20.70
N GLU A 545 16.89 -2.72 -19.43
CA GLU A 545 17.57 -3.98 -19.09
C GLU A 545 16.59 -5.17 -19.05
N PHE A 546 15.29 -4.94 -18.85
CA PHE A 546 14.24 -5.97 -18.83
C PHE A 546 12.99 -5.49 -19.58
N ASP A 547 12.05 -6.39 -19.87
CA ASP A 547 10.78 -6.09 -20.53
C ASP A 547 9.65 -5.84 -19.49
N PRO A 548 9.35 -4.57 -19.16
CA PRO A 548 8.29 -4.25 -18.19
C PRO A 548 6.91 -4.72 -18.65
N GLN A 549 6.65 -4.74 -19.98
CA GLN A 549 5.36 -5.13 -20.53
C GLN A 549 5.12 -6.62 -20.38
N ALA A 550 6.12 -7.45 -20.63
CA ALA A 550 6.04 -8.90 -20.41
C ALA A 550 5.83 -9.22 -18.93
N LEU A 551 6.57 -8.55 -18.03
CA LEU A 551 6.41 -8.73 -16.58
C LEU A 551 5.04 -8.29 -16.08
N GLU A 552 4.51 -7.19 -16.59
CA GLU A 552 3.17 -6.70 -16.27
C GLU A 552 2.10 -7.67 -16.77
N GLN A 553 2.19 -8.17 -18.01
CA GLN A 553 1.27 -9.15 -18.56
C GLN A 553 1.25 -10.44 -17.73
N ILE A 554 2.41 -10.97 -17.35
CA ILE A 554 2.51 -12.17 -16.49
C ILE A 554 1.78 -11.95 -15.16
N ALA A 555 1.99 -10.79 -14.53
CA ALA A 555 1.41 -10.50 -13.22
C ALA A 555 -0.11 -10.25 -13.27
N GLN A 556 -0.59 -9.48 -14.25
CA GLN A 556 -2.00 -9.07 -14.34
C GLN A 556 -2.96 -10.22 -14.64
N LEU A 557 -2.51 -11.26 -15.35
CA LEU A 557 -3.35 -12.42 -15.73
C LEU A 557 -4.09 -13.05 -14.54
N ASN A 558 -3.46 -13.08 -13.37
CA ASN A 558 -4.01 -13.70 -12.16
C ASN A 558 -4.09 -12.70 -11.00
N GLY A 559 -4.30 -11.40 -11.30
CA GLY A 559 -4.57 -10.33 -10.35
C GLY A 559 -3.43 -10.02 -9.38
N GLY A 560 -2.22 -10.27 -9.80
CA GLY A 560 -1.04 -9.70 -9.18
C GLY A 560 -0.67 -8.38 -9.83
N TYR A 561 0.57 -7.95 -9.64
CA TYR A 561 1.07 -6.71 -10.24
C TYR A 561 2.58 -6.76 -10.47
N TYR A 562 3.02 -5.92 -11.37
CA TYR A 562 4.42 -5.63 -11.65
C TYR A 562 4.91 -4.47 -10.80
N ARG A 563 6.18 -4.53 -10.36
CA ARG A 563 6.91 -3.41 -9.75
C ARG A 563 8.30 -3.30 -10.35
N LYS A 564 8.77 -2.05 -10.49
CA LYS A 564 10.18 -1.78 -10.79
C LYS A 564 10.93 -1.63 -9.47
N GLY A 565 12.06 -2.32 -9.32
CA GLY A 565 12.98 -2.25 -8.21
C GLY A 565 14.41 -1.93 -8.67
N ASP A 566 15.20 -1.44 -7.74
CA ASP A 566 16.64 -1.20 -7.88
C ASP A 566 17.36 -1.50 -6.56
N PRO A 567 18.70 -1.44 -6.49
CA PRO A 567 19.42 -1.71 -5.24
C PRO A 567 19.01 -0.89 -4.01
N ALA A 568 18.45 0.30 -4.21
CA ALA A 568 18.00 1.16 -3.12
C ALA A 568 16.58 0.83 -2.65
N THR A 569 15.71 0.38 -3.55
CA THR A 569 14.27 0.21 -3.30
C THR A 569 13.83 -1.24 -3.10
N ILE A 570 14.65 -2.23 -3.50
CA ILE A 570 14.25 -3.64 -3.52
C ILE A 570 13.86 -4.17 -2.12
N ALA A 571 14.57 -3.75 -1.07
CA ALA A 571 14.30 -4.21 0.29
C ALA A 571 12.89 -3.79 0.75
N GLN A 572 12.54 -2.51 0.54
CA GLN A 572 11.22 -1.99 0.88
C GLN A 572 10.12 -2.66 0.04
N LEU A 573 10.37 -2.86 -1.24
CA LEU A 573 9.43 -3.49 -2.16
C LEU A 573 9.14 -4.95 -1.77
N MET A 574 10.17 -5.72 -1.37
CA MET A 574 9.99 -7.09 -0.91
C MET A 574 9.28 -7.16 0.45
N ALA A 575 9.56 -6.22 1.36
CA ALA A 575 8.82 -6.11 2.61
C ALA A 575 7.33 -5.78 2.37
N ASP A 576 7.03 -4.92 1.41
CA ASP A 576 5.67 -4.60 0.99
C ASP A 576 4.94 -5.82 0.41
N LEU A 577 5.61 -6.60 -0.45
CA LEU A 577 5.05 -7.83 -1.00
C LEU A 577 4.81 -8.90 0.07
N GLN A 578 5.73 -9.04 1.03
CA GLN A 578 5.59 -10.01 2.12
C GLN A 578 4.35 -9.75 2.99
N VAL A 579 3.94 -8.50 3.09
CA VAL A 579 2.73 -8.10 3.85
C VAL A 579 1.44 -8.61 3.18
N GLU A 580 1.45 -8.82 1.86
CA GLU A 580 0.27 -9.23 1.10
C GLU A 580 -0.01 -10.75 1.17
N PHE A 581 0.95 -11.52 1.68
CA PHE A 581 0.83 -12.98 1.80
C PHE A 581 0.56 -13.47 3.24
#